data_0555451950b375d7a63d3fc3bbece64f
#
_entry.id   0555451950b375d7a63d3fc3bbece64f
#
_cell.length_a   1.000
_cell.length_b   1.000
_cell.length_c   1.000
_cell.angle_alpha   90.00
_cell.angle_beta   90.00
_cell.angle_gamma   90.00
#
_symmetry.space_group_name_H-M   'P 1'
#
loop_
_entity.id
_entity.type
_entity.pdbx_description
1 polymer ?
#
loop_
_entity_poly.entity_id
_entity_poly.type
_entity_poly.pdbx_seq_one_letter_code
_entity_poly.pdbx_strand_id
1 'polypeptide(L)'
;MRSAPTAFLLLLAALMGPAVCSAHLFTRHARGDVQVFVKTPYLELHTGPGRGYPVFDVVPQGDSVIVLFRRTQWLKVRTRRGVEGWASEDDMLQTVLADGEPLPLDIGNRAGFTSHRFEVGAFAGVLGGANLVSAYSSLSFNSQMAVEAAVGQFLGRYSNGLTADIGLIHEPMPQWRLSPFLSLGIGVLHVEPKATLVQPSNRTEQTAYVGGGFKYYIGRSFFLRAEYKTHVVITTQNRNQVEDEWKLGFAVFF
;
A
#
# COMPACT_ATOMS: atom_id res chain seq x y z
N MET A 1 5.30 -25.10 -26.94
CA MET A 1 4.27 -24.16 -26.55
C MET A 1 4.11 -24.14 -25.02
N ARG A 2 5.09 -23.60 -24.30
CA ARG A 2 5.09 -23.52 -22.82
C ARG A 2 5.99 -22.34 -22.38
N SER A 3 5.54 -21.11 -22.49
CA SER A 3 6.35 -19.96 -22.02
C SER A 3 5.58 -18.79 -21.39
N ALA A 4 4.24 -18.85 -21.30
CA ALA A 4 3.46 -17.75 -20.73
C ALA A 4 3.60 -17.56 -19.21
N PRO A 5 3.69 -18.58 -18.34
CA PRO A 5 3.74 -18.37 -16.88
C PRO A 5 5.06 -17.79 -16.39
N THR A 6 6.16 -18.01 -17.10
CA THR A 6 7.49 -17.52 -16.69
C THR A 6 7.67 -16.01 -16.92
N ALA A 7 7.08 -15.46 -17.98
CA ALA A 7 7.16 -14.02 -18.26
C ALA A 7 6.37 -13.18 -17.25
N PHE A 8 5.23 -13.67 -16.78
CA PHE A 8 4.41 -13.01 -15.75
C PHE A 8 5.12 -13.00 -14.39
N LEU A 9 5.77 -14.11 -14.02
CA LEU A 9 6.53 -14.19 -12.76
C LEU A 9 7.75 -13.24 -12.77
N LEU A 10 8.42 -13.09 -13.92
CA LEU A 10 9.55 -12.18 -14.07
C LEU A 10 9.12 -10.70 -14.08
N LEU A 11 7.94 -10.38 -14.63
CA LEU A 11 7.40 -9.03 -14.62
C LEU A 11 6.93 -8.62 -13.21
N LEU A 12 6.33 -9.56 -12.48
CA LEU A 12 5.95 -9.36 -11.06
C LEU A 12 7.20 -9.17 -10.18
N ALA A 13 8.28 -9.90 -10.46
CA ALA A 13 9.56 -9.76 -9.76
C ALA A 13 10.24 -8.41 -10.06
N ALA A 14 10.10 -7.88 -11.27
CA ALA A 14 10.63 -6.57 -11.65
C ALA A 14 9.90 -5.40 -10.96
N LEU A 15 8.60 -5.52 -10.74
CA LEU A 15 7.80 -4.55 -9.96
C LEU A 15 8.11 -4.60 -8.45
N MET A 16 8.56 -5.73 -7.94
CA MET A 16 8.97 -5.90 -6.56
C MET A 16 10.46 -5.57 -6.31
N GLY A 17 11.26 -5.39 -7.36
CA GLY A 17 12.70 -5.20 -7.28
C GLY A 17 13.16 -4.02 -6.41
N PRO A 18 12.58 -2.82 -6.48
CA PRO A 18 12.97 -1.71 -5.62
C PRO A 18 12.44 -1.81 -4.18
N ALA A 19 11.34 -2.55 -3.96
CA ALA A 19 10.75 -2.67 -2.62
C ALA A 19 11.59 -3.52 -1.65
N VAL A 20 12.30 -4.51 -2.18
CA VAL A 20 13.17 -5.38 -1.35
C VAL A 20 14.40 -4.61 -0.83
N CYS A 21 14.86 -3.59 -1.55
CA CYS A 21 16.01 -2.78 -1.12
C CYS A 21 15.63 -1.74 -0.04
N SER A 22 14.36 -1.34 0.03
CA SER A 22 13.89 -0.38 1.05
C SER A 22 13.57 -1.03 2.40
N ALA A 23 13.33 -2.33 2.44
CA ALA A 23 13.10 -3.05 3.70
C ALA A 23 14.34 -3.07 4.63
N HIS A 24 15.54 -2.88 4.08
CA HIS A 24 16.77 -2.75 4.86
C HIS A 24 17.02 -1.34 5.43
N LEU A 25 16.27 -0.33 4.99
CA LEU A 25 16.39 1.03 5.52
C LEU A 25 15.60 1.24 6.82
N PHE A 26 14.65 0.36 7.14
CA PHE A 26 13.86 0.46 8.37
C PHE A 26 14.54 -0.09 9.63
N THR A 27 15.66 -0.80 9.50
CA THR A 27 16.36 -1.38 10.67
C THR A 27 17.56 -0.55 11.16
N ARG A 28 17.84 0.62 10.59
CA ARG A 28 19.08 1.35 10.91
C ARG A 28 18.96 2.83 11.33
N HIS A 29 17.77 3.35 11.60
CA HIS A 29 17.62 4.72 12.11
C HIS A 29 17.23 4.83 13.58
N ALA A 30 17.58 3.84 14.41
CA ALA A 30 17.60 4.00 15.86
C ALA A 30 19.05 3.98 16.36
N ARG A 31 19.88 4.87 15.86
CA ARG A 31 21.20 5.19 16.42
C ARG A 31 21.22 6.62 16.96
N GLY A 32 20.26 6.93 17.76
CA GLY A 32 20.26 7.95 18.76
C GLY A 32 19.30 7.48 19.82
N ASP A 33 19.73 7.36 21.05
CA ASP A 33 18.86 7.12 22.19
C ASP A 33 17.82 8.25 22.24
N VAL A 34 16.63 8.01 21.64
CA VAL A 34 15.56 8.99 21.64
C VAL A 34 14.96 9.01 23.03
N GLN A 35 15.24 10.08 23.76
CA GLN A 35 14.67 10.31 25.09
C GLN A 35 13.34 11.04 24.96
N VAL A 36 12.32 10.49 25.61
CA VAL A 36 10.97 11.06 25.66
C VAL A 36 10.51 11.21 27.11
N PHE A 37 9.65 12.17 27.34
CA PHE A 37 9.08 12.50 28.66
C PHE A 37 7.61 12.10 28.72
N VAL A 38 7.21 11.47 29.82
CA VAL A 38 5.84 11.02 30.07
C VAL A 38 4.97 12.22 30.42
N LYS A 39 3.94 12.50 29.59
CA LYS A 39 2.94 13.55 29.87
C LYS A 39 1.70 13.06 30.61
N THR A 40 1.34 11.81 30.43
CA THR A 40 0.25 11.14 31.13
C THR A 40 0.58 10.93 32.61
N PRO A 41 -0.39 10.65 33.48
CA PRO A 41 -0.12 10.36 34.89
C PRO A 41 0.91 9.23 35.07
N TYR A 42 0.90 8.24 34.20
CA TYR A 42 1.87 7.16 34.17
C TYR A 42 1.96 6.53 32.78
N LEU A 43 3.06 5.85 32.51
CA LEU A 43 3.30 5.00 31.33
C LEU A 43 3.48 3.57 31.80
N GLU A 44 2.66 2.63 31.31
CA GLU A 44 2.72 1.22 31.68
C GLU A 44 3.84 0.49 30.92
N LEU A 45 4.59 -0.33 31.66
CA LEU A 45 5.62 -1.19 31.10
C LEU A 45 5.22 -2.65 31.22
N HIS A 46 5.07 -3.30 30.07
CA HIS A 46 4.74 -4.70 29.96
C HIS A 46 5.99 -5.58 29.81
N THR A 47 5.88 -6.84 30.25
CA THR A 47 6.98 -7.83 30.12
C THR A 47 7.25 -8.25 28.67
N GLY A 48 6.30 -8.01 27.75
CA GLY A 48 6.41 -8.39 26.33
C GLY A 48 5.58 -7.49 25.42
N PRO A 49 5.79 -7.57 24.09
CA PRO A 49 5.14 -6.73 23.09
C PRO A 49 3.71 -7.22 22.77
N GLY A 50 2.77 -7.02 23.66
CA GLY A 50 1.37 -7.38 23.47
C GLY A 50 0.51 -7.13 24.71
N ARG A 51 -0.79 -6.89 24.49
CA ARG A 51 -1.77 -6.62 25.57
C ARG A 51 -1.96 -7.80 26.55
N GLY A 52 -1.60 -9.01 26.14
CA GLY A 52 -1.67 -10.19 26.99
C GLY A 52 -0.50 -10.35 27.96
N TYR A 53 0.55 -9.56 27.82
CA TYR A 53 1.68 -9.57 28.74
C TYR A 53 1.36 -8.67 29.96
N PRO A 54 1.68 -9.13 31.19
CA PRO A 54 1.40 -8.37 32.39
C PRO A 54 2.20 -7.08 32.45
N VAL A 55 1.59 -6.04 33.03
CA VAL A 55 2.27 -4.81 33.47
C VAL A 55 3.11 -5.15 34.70
N PHE A 56 4.38 -4.79 34.70
CA PHE A 56 5.30 -5.11 35.81
C PHE A 56 5.95 -3.86 36.40
N ASP A 57 5.95 -2.74 35.69
CA ASP A 57 6.48 -1.45 36.19
C ASP A 57 5.66 -0.31 35.56
N VAL A 58 5.72 0.86 36.17
CA VAL A 58 5.10 2.09 35.68
C VAL A 58 6.08 3.25 35.79
N VAL A 59 6.07 4.12 34.77
CA VAL A 59 6.86 5.35 34.75
C VAL A 59 5.95 6.53 35.05
N PRO A 60 6.17 7.28 36.13
CA PRO A 60 5.30 8.40 36.48
C PRO A 60 5.45 9.57 35.53
N GLN A 61 4.45 10.48 35.55
CA GLN A 61 4.47 11.73 34.80
C GLN A 61 5.73 12.55 35.11
N GLY A 62 6.31 13.13 34.08
CA GLY A 62 7.54 13.95 34.18
C GLY A 62 8.83 13.15 34.10
N ASP A 63 8.80 11.84 34.32
CA ASP A 63 9.96 11.00 34.10
C ASP A 63 10.21 10.76 32.62
N SER A 64 11.45 10.41 32.31
CA SER A 64 11.85 10.11 30.93
C SER A 64 12.19 8.65 30.71
N VAL A 65 11.94 8.18 29.49
CA VAL A 65 12.35 6.88 29.01
C VAL A 65 13.15 7.02 27.71
N ILE A 66 14.04 6.08 27.46
CA ILE A 66 14.82 5.99 26.23
C ILE A 66 14.17 4.93 25.36
N VAL A 67 13.83 5.29 24.13
CA VAL A 67 13.28 4.35 23.15
C VAL A 67 14.44 3.56 22.52
N LEU A 68 14.42 2.24 22.67
CA LEU A 68 15.45 1.34 22.16
C LEU A 68 15.14 0.86 20.74
N PHE A 69 13.97 0.30 20.54
CA PHE A 69 13.46 -0.13 19.23
C PHE A 69 11.96 -0.38 19.27
N ARG A 70 11.36 -0.47 18.07
CA ARG A 70 9.93 -0.76 17.89
C ARG A 70 9.74 -2.18 17.37
N ARG A 71 8.71 -2.85 17.86
CA ARG A 71 8.22 -4.11 17.33
C ARG A 71 6.70 -4.07 17.21
N THR A 72 6.21 -4.04 15.99
CA THR A 72 4.77 -3.87 15.69
C THR A 72 4.20 -2.59 16.33
N GLN A 73 3.28 -2.69 17.28
CA GLN A 73 2.65 -1.58 18.02
C GLN A 73 3.22 -1.40 19.42
N TRP A 74 4.40 -1.92 19.68
CA TRP A 74 5.06 -1.87 20.99
C TRP A 74 6.46 -1.33 20.84
N LEU A 75 6.83 -0.42 21.74
CA LEU A 75 8.16 0.15 21.82
C LEU A 75 8.88 -0.45 23.01
N LYS A 76 10.07 -0.96 22.78
CA LYS A 76 10.95 -1.33 23.88
C LYS A 76 11.62 -0.06 24.39
N VAL A 77 11.41 0.22 25.66
CA VAL A 77 11.93 1.42 26.32
C VAL A 77 12.78 1.04 27.53
N ARG A 78 13.70 1.93 27.89
CA ARG A 78 14.52 1.82 29.11
C ARG A 78 14.25 3.05 29.99
N THR A 79 13.91 2.81 31.22
CA THR A 79 13.71 3.88 32.22
C THR A 79 15.04 4.46 32.67
N ARG A 80 15.02 5.61 33.34
CA ARG A 80 16.23 6.19 33.99
C ARG A 80 16.86 5.28 35.04
N ARG A 81 16.07 4.37 35.64
CA ARG A 81 16.53 3.36 36.61
C ARG A 81 17.16 2.14 35.94
N GLY A 82 17.24 2.10 34.60
CA GLY A 82 17.78 0.98 33.84
C GLY A 82 16.81 -0.18 33.60
N VAL A 83 15.54 -0.06 34.02
CA VAL A 83 14.51 -1.07 33.82
C VAL A 83 14.09 -1.05 32.35
N GLU A 84 14.07 -2.19 31.69
CA GLU A 84 13.60 -2.33 30.30
C GLU A 84 12.22 -2.99 30.28
N GLY A 85 11.31 -2.40 29.54
CA GLY A 85 9.96 -2.90 29.34
C GLY A 85 9.40 -2.55 27.98
N TRP A 86 8.17 -2.97 27.74
CA TRP A 86 7.44 -2.68 26.52
C TRP A 86 6.28 -1.74 26.83
N ALA A 87 6.27 -0.59 26.18
CA ALA A 87 5.19 0.37 26.22
C ALA A 87 4.35 0.28 24.93
N SER A 88 3.04 0.49 25.06
CA SER A 88 2.17 0.51 23.89
C SER A 88 2.46 1.74 23.02
N GLU A 89 2.23 1.63 21.72
CA GLU A 89 2.36 2.76 20.81
C GLU A 89 1.36 3.88 21.16
N ASP A 90 0.15 3.51 21.56
CA ASP A 90 -0.90 4.45 21.94
C ASP A 90 -0.50 5.32 23.16
N ASP A 91 0.17 4.71 24.13
CA ASP A 91 0.67 5.43 25.33
C ASP A 91 1.91 6.28 24.98
N MET A 92 2.77 5.77 24.11
CA MET A 92 3.96 6.50 23.65
C MET A 92 3.64 7.73 22.82
N LEU A 93 2.49 7.77 22.13
CA LEU A 93 2.00 8.96 21.44
C LEU A 93 1.70 10.14 22.36
N GLN A 94 1.48 9.85 23.61
CA GLN A 94 1.22 10.87 24.64
C GLN A 94 2.51 11.29 25.34
N THR A 95 3.67 10.85 24.87
CA THR A 95 4.98 11.33 25.32
C THR A 95 5.48 12.47 24.43
N VAL A 96 6.43 13.25 24.93
CA VAL A 96 7.04 14.35 24.19
C VAL A 96 8.55 14.23 24.21
N LEU A 97 9.19 14.77 23.17
CA LEU A 97 10.63 14.97 23.13
C LEU A 97 11.09 16.07 24.10
N ALA A 98 12.37 16.23 24.26
CA ALA A 98 12.96 17.26 25.16
C ALA A 98 12.61 18.69 24.73
N ASP A 99 12.29 18.93 23.48
CA ASP A 99 11.82 20.21 22.91
C ASP A 99 10.33 20.45 23.08
N GLY A 100 9.58 19.48 23.63
CA GLY A 100 8.13 19.54 23.84
C GLY A 100 7.31 19.07 22.64
N GLU A 101 7.95 18.72 21.51
CA GLU A 101 7.26 18.17 20.35
C GLU A 101 6.81 16.72 20.60
N PRO A 102 5.69 16.29 20.02
CA PRO A 102 5.25 14.90 20.11
C PRO A 102 6.29 13.97 19.50
N LEU A 103 6.45 12.77 20.07
CA LEU A 103 7.33 11.74 19.48
C LEU A 103 6.86 11.43 18.05
N PRO A 104 7.68 11.66 17.00
CA PRO A 104 7.31 11.38 15.63
C PRO A 104 7.36 9.87 15.38
N LEU A 105 6.33 9.15 15.83
CA LEU A 105 6.14 7.75 15.50
C LEU A 105 5.48 7.67 14.15
N ASP A 106 6.14 7.03 13.19
CA ASP A 106 5.50 6.64 11.94
C ASP A 106 4.51 5.51 12.24
N ILE A 107 3.29 5.92 12.50
CA ILE A 107 2.23 5.04 12.94
C ILE A 107 1.45 4.65 11.69
N GLY A 108 1.34 3.35 11.42
CA GLY A 108 0.35 2.80 10.50
C GLY A 108 -1.07 3.07 11.04
N ASN A 109 -1.43 4.35 11.16
CA ASN A 109 -2.73 4.83 11.57
C ASN A 109 -3.35 5.65 10.44
N ARG A 110 -4.48 6.27 10.70
CA ARG A 110 -5.18 7.11 9.73
C ARG A 110 -4.36 8.32 9.28
N ALA A 111 -3.51 8.89 10.13
CA ALA A 111 -2.60 9.97 9.75
C ALA A 111 -1.52 9.44 8.78
N GLY A 112 -0.97 8.23 9.02
CA GLY A 112 -0.10 7.55 8.07
C GLY A 112 -0.79 7.24 6.74
N PHE A 113 -2.08 6.89 6.73
CA PHE A 113 -2.86 6.72 5.50
C PHE A 113 -2.95 8.01 4.68
N THR A 114 -3.07 9.17 5.31
CA THR A 114 -3.13 10.46 4.59
C THR A 114 -1.76 11.01 4.16
N SER A 115 -0.68 10.51 4.72
CA SER A 115 0.69 10.98 4.48
C SER A 115 1.63 9.93 3.88
N HIS A 116 1.11 8.71 3.59
CA HIS A 116 1.94 7.66 3.00
C HIS A 116 2.47 8.05 1.62
N ARG A 117 3.64 7.56 1.30
CA ARG A 117 4.29 7.84 0.00
C ARG A 117 4.21 6.67 -0.96
N PHE A 118 4.05 5.47 -0.45
CA PHE A 118 4.11 4.26 -1.25
C PHE A 118 2.97 3.30 -0.92
N GLU A 119 2.31 2.80 -1.97
CA GLU A 119 1.27 1.77 -1.87
C GLU A 119 1.61 0.59 -2.78
N VAL A 120 1.28 -0.61 -2.33
CA VAL A 120 1.31 -1.83 -3.13
C VAL A 120 0.05 -2.62 -2.86
N GLY A 121 -0.56 -3.13 -3.90
CA GLY A 121 -1.78 -3.92 -3.77
C GLY A 121 -2.01 -4.90 -4.89
N ALA A 122 -3.01 -5.74 -4.67
CA ALA A 122 -3.49 -6.71 -5.63
C ALA A 122 -5.01 -6.62 -5.77
N PHE A 123 -5.49 -6.85 -6.99
CA PHE A 123 -6.90 -6.84 -7.33
C PHE A 123 -7.34 -8.14 -7.97
N ALA A 124 -8.61 -8.46 -7.75
CA ALA A 124 -9.36 -9.39 -8.58
C ALA A 124 -10.58 -8.66 -9.16
N GLY A 125 -10.92 -8.97 -10.40
CA GLY A 125 -12.01 -8.27 -11.08
C GLY A 125 -12.36 -8.84 -12.43
N VAL A 126 -12.94 -8.01 -13.27
CA VAL A 126 -13.41 -8.34 -14.61
C VAL A 126 -13.04 -7.21 -15.56
N LEU A 127 -12.46 -7.54 -16.71
CA LEU A 127 -12.15 -6.64 -17.82
C LEU A 127 -12.86 -7.17 -19.07
N GLY A 128 -13.79 -6.40 -19.65
CA GLY A 128 -14.51 -6.80 -20.87
C GLY A 128 -15.18 -8.18 -20.78
N GLY A 129 -15.65 -8.59 -19.58
CA GLY A 129 -16.23 -9.92 -19.35
C GLY A 129 -15.22 -11.04 -19.08
N ALA A 130 -13.91 -10.78 -19.10
CA ALA A 130 -12.86 -11.73 -18.73
C ALA A 130 -12.42 -11.54 -17.28
N ASN A 131 -12.14 -12.63 -16.57
CA ASN A 131 -11.63 -12.54 -15.19
C ASN A 131 -10.24 -11.90 -15.19
N LEU A 132 -10.04 -10.90 -14.34
CA LEU A 132 -8.81 -10.13 -14.21
C LEU A 132 -8.18 -10.36 -12.82
N VAL A 133 -6.87 -10.58 -12.80
CA VAL A 133 -6.05 -10.46 -11.61
C VAL A 133 -4.94 -9.46 -11.91
N SER A 134 -4.74 -8.47 -11.06
CA SER A 134 -3.72 -7.44 -11.25
C SER A 134 -3.01 -7.08 -9.96
N ALA A 135 -1.81 -6.55 -10.11
CA ALA A 135 -1.04 -5.94 -9.03
C ALA A 135 -0.67 -4.52 -9.43
N TYR A 136 -0.54 -3.65 -8.44
CA TYR A 136 -0.15 -2.27 -8.67
C TYR A 136 0.83 -1.77 -7.62
N SER A 137 1.52 -0.71 -7.98
CA SER A 137 2.36 0.08 -7.10
C SER A 137 2.06 1.56 -7.36
N SER A 138 1.94 2.34 -6.31
CA SER A 138 1.65 3.76 -6.39
C SER A 138 2.62 4.58 -5.55
N LEU A 139 3.01 5.73 -6.08
CA LEU A 139 3.89 6.71 -5.42
C LEU A 139 3.16 8.04 -5.28
N SER A 140 2.91 8.46 -4.04
CA SER A 140 2.25 9.72 -3.72
C SER A 140 3.24 10.88 -3.71
N PHE A 141 2.91 11.97 -4.43
CA PHE A 141 3.67 13.21 -4.41
C PHE A 141 3.23 14.13 -3.28
N ASN A 142 1.95 14.09 -2.99
CA ASN A 142 1.30 14.79 -1.89
C ASN A 142 0.10 13.98 -1.42
N SER A 143 -0.64 14.49 -0.41
CA SER A 143 -1.81 13.80 0.15
C SER A 143 -2.97 13.56 -0.82
N GLN A 144 -2.98 14.19 -1.99
CA GLN A 144 -4.10 14.13 -2.95
C GLN A 144 -3.71 13.56 -4.31
N MET A 145 -2.42 13.47 -4.63
CA MET A 145 -1.95 13.09 -5.96
C MET A 145 -0.90 11.98 -5.89
N ALA A 146 -1.10 10.95 -6.72
CA ALA A 146 -0.16 9.85 -6.86
C ALA A 146 0.01 9.42 -8.32
N VAL A 147 1.15 8.80 -8.63
CA VAL A 147 1.34 8.03 -9.86
C VAL A 147 1.20 6.56 -9.53
N GLU A 148 0.49 5.84 -10.35
CA GLU A 148 0.27 4.40 -10.24
C GLU A 148 0.79 3.67 -11.47
N ALA A 149 1.46 2.55 -11.24
CA ALA A 149 1.78 1.56 -12.27
C ALA A 149 1.09 0.25 -11.90
N ALA A 150 0.42 -0.37 -12.86
CA ALA A 150 -0.30 -1.61 -12.66
C ALA A 150 0.02 -2.60 -13.77
N VAL A 151 0.01 -3.89 -13.41
CA VAL A 151 0.09 -5.00 -14.37
C VAL A 151 -0.98 -6.02 -14.04
N GLY A 152 -1.61 -6.58 -15.06
CA GLY A 152 -2.69 -7.52 -14.88
C GLY A 152 -2.66 -8.65 -15.91
N GLN A 153 -3.29 -9.75 -15.55
CA GLN A 153 -3.59 -10.86 -16.45
C GLN A 153 -5.08 -11.09 -16.48
N PHE A 154 -5.65 -11.10 -17.67
CA PHE A 154 -7.06 -11.47 -17.84
C PHE A 154 -7.18 -12.83 -18.54
N LEU A 155 -8.17 -13.58 -18.08
CA LEU A 155 -8.48 -14.92 -18.52
C LEU A 155 -9.94 -15.00 -18.92
N GLY A 156 -10.19 -14.89 -20.23
CA GLY A 156 -11.53 -14.96 -20.79
C GLY A 156 -11.82 -16.31 -21.47
N ARG A 157 -13.07 -16.50 -21.84
CA ARG A 157 -13.51 -17.68 -22.58
C ARG A 157 -12.91 -17.72 -23.99
N TYR A 158 -12.79 -16.55 -24.64
CA TYR A 158 -12.39 -16.42 -26.04
C TYR A 158 -10.98 -15.85 -26.23
N SER A 159 -10.42 -15.22 -25.21
CA SER A 159 -9.08 -14.64 -25.23
C SER A 159 -8.47 -14.63 -23.84
N ASN A 160 -7.15 -14.70 -23.79
CA ASN A 160 -6.35 -14.36 -22.62
C ASN A 160 -5.49 -13.15 -22.96
N GLY A 161 -4.89 -12.53 -21.97
CA GLY A 161 -3.90 -11.50 -22.24
C GLY A 161 -3.34 -10.86 -20.97
N LEU A 162 -2.53 -9.85 -21.23
CA LEU A 162 -1.84 -9.08 -20.20
C LEU A 162 -2.18 -7.59 -20.38
N THR A 163 -2.29 -6.88 -19.27
CA THR A 163 -2.40 -5.42 -19.23
C THR A 163 -1.20 -4.83 -18.51
N ALA A 164 -0.76 -3.66 -18.95
CA ALA A 164 0.18 -2.85 -18.21
C ALA A 164 -0.22 -1.39 -18.36
N ASP A 165 -0.44 -0.72 -17.23
CA ASP A 165 -1.00 0.62 -17.17
C ASP A 165 -0.10 1.53 -16.32
N ILE A 166 -0.06 2.82 -16.69
CA ILE A 166 0.49 3.88 -15.88
C ILE A 166 -0.49 5.04 -15.85
N GLY A 167 -0.71 5.65 -14.70
CA GLY A 167 -1.65 6.74 -14.59
C GLY A 167 -1.50 7.59 -13.34
N LEU A 168 -2.32 8.62 -13.30
CA LEU A 168 -2.44 9.55 -12.19
C LEU A 168 -3.69 9.22 -11.38
N ILE A 169 -3.53 9.25 -10.07
CA ILE A 169 -4.60 9.11 -9.10
C ILE A 169 -4.78 10.48 -8.42
N HIS A 170 -6.03 10.91 -8.30
CA HIS A 170 -6.41 12.09 -7.53
C HIS A 170 -7.39 11.71 -6.44
N GLU A 171 -7.03 11.96 -5.18
CA GLU A 171 -7.84 11.72 -3.99
C GLU A 171 -8.27 13.07 -3.39
N PRO A 172 -9.48 13.56 -3.68
CA PRO A 172 -9.92 14.87 -3.20
C PRO A 172 -10.11 14.91 -1.68
N MET A 173 -10.38 13.78 -1.04
CA MET A 173 -10.71 13.67 0.38
C MET A 173 -9.95 12.52 1.07
N PRO A 174 -8.61 12.58 1.13
CA PRO A 174 -7.78 11.50 1.68
C PRO A 174 -8.01 11.29 3.19
N GLN A 175 -8.51 12.32 3.90
CA GLN A 175 -8.80 12.25 5.34
C GLN A 175 -10.06 11.44 5.68
N TRP A 176 -10.86 11.04 4.69
CA TRP A 176 -12.07 10.26 4.94
C TRP A 176 -11.72 8.78 5.15
N ARG A 177 -12.51 8.08 5.99
CA ARG A 177 -12.34 6.63 6.16
C ARG A 177 -12.69 5.86 4.89
N LEU A 178 -13.63 6.38 4.12
CA LEU A 178 -13.97 5.97 2.77
C LEU A 178 -13.57 7.11 1.84
N SER A 179 -12.37 7.05 1.28
CA SER A 179 -11.79 8.09 0.42
C SER A 179 -12.14 7.82 -1.02
N PRO A 180 -12.90 8.70 -1.69
CA PRO A 180 -13.11 8.63 -3.12
C PRO A 180 -11.83 9.02 -3.86
N PHE A 181 -11.61 8.42 -5.03
CA PHE A 181 -10.52 8.82 -5.92
C PHE A 181 -10.95 8.77 -7.38
N LEU A 182 -10.24 9.53 -8.21
CA LEU A 182 -10.32 9.51 -9.66
C LEU A 182 -8.99 9.03 -10.23
N SER A 183 -9.04 8.35 -11.36
CA SER A 183 -7.87 7.85 -12.05
C SER A 183 -7.94 8.15 -13.54
N LEU A 184 -6.80 8.48 -14.15
CA LEU A 184 -6.65 8.62 -15.58
C LEU A 184 -5.25 8.16 -15.99
N GLY A 185 -5.14 7.54 -17.15
CA GLY A 185 -3.84 7.06 -17.59
C GLY A 185 -3.87 6.42 -18.96
N ILE A 186 -2.73 5.82 -19.28
CA ILE A 186 -2.51 5.10 -20.52
C ILE A 186 -1.97 3.70 -20.20
N GLY A 187 -2.12 2.79 -21.15
CA GLY A 187 -1.63 1.44 -20.99
C GLY A 187 -1.46 0.71 -22.29
N VAL A 188 -1.10 -0.56 -22.16
CA VAL A 188 -1.00 -1.51 -23.26
C VAL A 188 -1.80 -2.76 -22.91
N LEU A 189 -2.52 -3.25 -23.90
CA LEU A 189 -3.31 -4.46 -23.84
C LEU A 189 -2.75 -5.48 -24.82
N HIS A 190 -2.17 -6.56 -24.34
CA HIS A 190 -1.73 -7.68 -25.14
C HIS A 190 -2.78 -8.78 -25.12
N VAL A 191 -3.34 -9.10 -26.28
CA VAL A 191 -4.44 -10.06 -26.42
C VAL A 191 -3.97 -11.29 -27.18
N GLU A 192 -4.20 -12.46 -26.61
CA GLU A 192 -3.98 -13.78 -27.20
C GLU A 192 -5.34 -14.44 -27.47
N PRO A 193 -5.89 -14.35 -28.70
CA PRO A 193 -7.15 -14.99 -29.05
C PRO A 193 -7.06 -16.51 -29.01
N LYS A 194 -8.12 -17.17 -28.51
CA LYS A 194 -8.26 -18.65 -28.48
C LYS A 194 -9.03 -19.18 -29.71
N ALA A 195 -8.73 -18.66 -30.91
CA ALA A 195 -9.45 -19.12 -32.11
C ALA A 195 -8.90 -20.48 -32.59
N THR A 196 -9.81 -21.39 -32.96
CA THR A 196 -9.48 -22.74 -33.44
C THR A 196 -9.56 -22.88 -34.96
N LEU A 197 -10.20 -21.93 -35.65
CA LEU A 197 -10.52 -22.05 -37.09
C LEU A 197 -9.68 -21.13 -38.02
N VAL A 198 -9.02 -20.12 -37.44
CA VAL A 198 -8.16 -19.18 -38.18
C VAL A 198 -6.88 -19.01 -37.39
N GLN A 199 -5.73 -18.87 -38.05
CA GLN A 199 -4.47 -18.67 -37.37
C GLN A 199 -4.52 -17.39 -36.53
N PRO A 200 -4.59 -17.47 -35.16
CA PRO A 200 -4.71 -16.31 -34.33
C PRO A 200 -3.42 -15.52 -34.36
N SER A 201 -3.50 -14.24 -34.64
CA SER A 201 -2.35 -13.36 -34.47
C SER A 201 -2.50 -12.64 -33.12
N ASN A 202 -1.47 -12.73 -32.31
CA ASN A 202 -1.36 -11.92 -31.08
C ASN A 202 -1.31 -10.45 -31.48
N ARG A 203 -2.00 -9.62 -30.73
CA ARG A 203 -2.00 -8.17 -30.98
C ARG A 203 -1.75 -7.42 -29.68
N THR A 204 -1.02 -6.34 -29.83
CA THR A 204 -0.77 -5.39 -28.74
C THR A 204 -1.37 -4.06 -29.14
N GLU A 205 -2.25 -3.55 -28.31
CA GLU A 205 -2.98 -2.32 -28.56
C GLU A 205 -2.69 -1.32 -27.42
N GLN A 206 -2.67 -0.04 -27.77
CA GLN A 206 -2.55 1.02 -26.80
C GLN A 206 -3.92 1.35 -26.22
N THR A 207 -3.96 1.66 -24.94
CA THR A 207 -5.18 2.02 -24.24
C THR A 207 -5.02 3.35 -23.53
N ALA A 208 -6.11 4.11 -23.47
CA ALA A 208 -6.24 5.22 -22.52
C ALA A 208 -7.43 4.91 -21.62
N TYR A 209 -7.36 5.28 -20.35
CA TYR A 209 -8.43 5.01 -19.42
C TYR A 209 -8.77 6.21 -18.54
N VAL A 210 -10.01 6.26 -18.12
CA VAL A 210 -10.50 7.09 -17.05
C VAL A 210 -11.28 6.22 -16.09
N GLY A 211 -11.17 6.50 -14.82
CA GLY A 211 -11.85 5.71 -13.81
C GLY A 211 -11.96 6.42 -12.48
N GLY A 212 -12.45 5.68 -11.52
CA GLY A 212 -12.57 6.15 -10.15
C GLY A 212 -13.00 5.03 -9.24
N GLY A 213 -13.00 5.32 -7.96
CA GLY A 213 -13.33 4.31 -6.96
C GLY A 213 -13.26 4.84 -5.54
N PHE A 214 -13.16 3.89 -4.64
CA PHE A 214 -13.09 4.18 -3.21
C PHE A 214 -11.99 3.36 -2.57
N LYS A 215 -11.25 3.99 -1.64
CA LYS A 215 -10.34 3.35 -0.70
C LYS A 215 -11.00 3.32 0.67
N TYR A 216 -11.13 2.16 1.27
CA TYR A 216 -11.68 1.99 2.62
C TYR A 216 -10.58 1.59 3.59
N TYR A 217 -10.22 2.51 4.48
CA TYR A 217 -9.21 2.29 5.51
C TYR A 217 -9.71 1.31 6.57
N ILE A 218 -9.02 0.16 6.71
CA ILE A 218 -9.36 -0.88 7.69
C ILE A 218 -8.60 -0.65 9.00
N GLY A 219 -7.33 -0.29 8.90
CA GLY A 219 -6.48 -0.02 10.06
C GLY A 219 -5.02 -0.40 9.83
N ARG A 220 -4.13 0.18 10.64
CA ARG A 220 -2.69 0.05 10.53
C ARG A 220 -2.20 0.52 9.16
N SER A 221 -1.69 -0.39 8.34
CA SER A 221 -1.17 -0.10 6.99
C SER A 221 -2.01 -0.72 5.89
N PHE A 222 -3.30 -1.06 6.15
CA PHE A 222 -4.14 -1.83 5.24
C PHE A 222 -5.40 -1.08 4.84
N PHE A 223 -5.76 -1.17 3.57
CA PHE A 223 -7.04 -0.70 3.06
C PHE A 223 -7.59 -1.61 1.96
N LEU A 224 -8.91 -1.58 1.79
CA LEU A 224 -9.62 -2.14 0.64
C LEU A 224 -9.75 -1.05 -0.42
N ARG A 225 -9.67 -1.45 -1.68
CA ARG A 225 -9.88 -0.56 -2.82
C ARG A 225 -10.82 -1.20 -3.82
N ALA A 226 -11.90 -0.49 -4.14
CA ALA A 226 -12.81 -0.80 -5.23
C ALA A 226 -12.60 0.23 -6.34
N GLU A 227 -12.48 -0.23 -7.58
CA GLU A 227 -12.19 0.64 -8.72
C GLU A 227 -13.00 0.21 -9.94
N TYR A 228 -13.47 1.21 -10.66
CA TYR A 228 -14.05 1.08 -11.99
C TYR A 228 -13.26 1.92 -12.97
N LYS A 229 -12.88 1.34 -14.10
CA LYS A 229 -12.18 2.01 -15.20
C LYS A 229 -12.93 1.74 -16.51
N THR A 230 -12.97 2.73 -17.36
CA THR A 230 -13.34 2.57 -18.77
C THR A 230 -12.09 2.76 -19.61
N HIS A 231 -11.72 1.74 -20.35
CA HIS A 231 -10.59 1.74 -21.27
C HIS A 231 -11.07 2.01 -22.70
N VAL A 232 -10.44 2.95 -23.36
CA VAL A 232 -10.57 3.19 -24.78
C VAL A 232 -9.37 2.56 -25.47
N VAL A 233 -9.60 1.48 -26.19
CA VAL A 233 -8.56 0.78 -26.93
C VAL A 233 -8.35 1.49 -28.27
N ILE A 234 -7.16 2.04 -28.47
CA ILE A 234 -6.78 2.76 -29.69
C ILE A 234 -6.29 1.72 -30.69
N THR A 235 -7.17 1.33 -31.59
CA THR A 235 -6.86 0.38 -32.65
C THR A 235 -6.63 1.08 -33.99
N THR A 236 -5.78 0.53 -34.82
CA THR A 236 -5.56 1.00 -36.20
C THR A 236 -6.74 0.72 -37.14
N GLN A 237 -7.72 -0.04 -36.69
CA GLN A 237 -8.97 -0.30 -37.40
C GLN A 237 -10.01 0.77 -37.04
N ASN A 238 -10.84 1.19 -37.98
CA ASN A 238 -11.77 2.34 -37.94
C ASN A 238 -12.80 2.39 -36.80
N ARG A 239 -12.66 1.64 -35.71
CA ARG A 239 -13.52 1.67 -34.53
C ARG A 239 -12.72 1.46 -33.27
N ASN A 240 -12.66 2.47 -32.43
CA ASN A 240 -12.18 2.32 -31.06
C ASN A 240 -13.13 1.39 -30.28
N GLN A 241 -12.55 0.46 -29.54
CA GLN A 241 -13.30 -0.39 -28.62
C GLN A 241 -13.28 0.23 -27.24
N VAL A 242 -14.39 0.11 -26.53
CA VAL A 242 -14.51 0.56 -25.14
C VAL A 242 -14.69 -0.69 -24.29
N GLU A 243 -13.83 -0.86 -23.30
CA GLU A 243 -13.86 -2.00 -22.39
C GLU A 243 -13.95 -1.50 -20.95
N ASP A 244 -14.89 -2.06 -20.23
CA ASP A 244 -15.10 -1.72 -18.83
C ASP A 244 -14.35 -2.70 -17.92
N GLU A 245 -13.73 -2.15 -16.88
CA GLU A 245 -13.01 -2.87 -15.85
C GLU A 245 -13.60 -2.59 -14.48
N TRP A 246 -13.98 -3.64 -13.77
CA TRP A 246 -14.35 -3.62 -12.36
C TRP A 246 -13.38 -4.45 -11.56
N LYS A 247 -12.85 -3.89 -10.51
CA LYS A 247 -11.93 -4.61 -9.62
C LYS A 247 -12.09 -4.23 -8.15
N LEU A 248 -11.87 -5.22 -7.32
CA LEU A 248 -11.79 -5.09 -5.87
C LEU A 248 -10.44 -5.64 -5.43
N GLY A 249 -9.80 -4.96 -4.53
CA GLY A 249 -8.48 -5.34 -4.07
C GLY A 249 -8.18 -4.94 -2.65
N PHE A 250 -7.01 -5.39 -2.26
CA PHE A 250 -6.43 -5.17 -0.96
C PHE A 250 -5.03 -4.58 -1.14
N ALA A 251 -4.70 -3.60 -0.33
CA ALA A 251 -3.43 -2.91 -0.43
C ALA A 251 -2.80 -2.58 0.92
N VAL A 252 -1.50 -2.38 0.87
CA VAL A 252 -0.65 -1.98 1.99
C VAL A 252 0.02 -0.67 1.61
N PHE A 253 0.10 0.26 2.55
CA PHE A 253 0.80 1.52 2.40
C PHE A 253 1.96 1.68 3.41
N PHE A 254 2.96 2.49 3.00
CA PHE A 254 4.19 2.74 3.73
C PHE A 254 4.55 4.23 3.74
#